data_2a4efbb1ed997c9ab3acbd39b2f6a0b9
#
_entry.id   2a4efbb1ed997c9ab3acbd39b2f6a0b9
#
_cell.length_a   1.000
_cell.length_b   1.000
_cell.length_c   1.000
_cell.angle_alpha   90.00
_cell.angle_beta   90.00
_cell.angle_gamma   90.00
#
_symmetry.space_group_name_H-M   'P 1'
#
loop_
_entity.id
_entity.type
_entity.pdbx_description
1 polymer ?
#
loop_
_entity_poly.entity_id
_entity_poly.type
_entity_poly.pdbx_seq_one_letter_code
_entity_poly.pdbx_strand_id
1 'polypeptide(L)'
;MIEALHSRSMGYNINLRILKKFRYLIILSFLISGCGRKPSGDIVQSDQTPVIDPDYSEITIPPNISPLNFIIKQKASAYYVKIFSDSGSEIVVKSGNGKIRIPLSRWRRMLRDNAGKNVKIDVYSKDEDGRWLKFKTISNKIAAEPIDPYLYYRLLYPGYESWKELSINFRNLETFKSESFIENSVADQNCVNCHSFNNGKTDDFLFHMRGTLGGTYFYHNGKFKKMNLKTSDNKNGAVYPRWHPSGKFVAFSSNKIIQRFHAADNKKIEVTDLESYLLLYDVELNEIMKIDSSAKETFMDTYPEWSPDGKYLYFCRAAQIGKDYDYKKIQYSLYRVPFEIEKRKFGHSELIFDAVQINKSVAFPRVSPDGRFLIFTLADYGCFPIWHKEADLYSLNLTNTKVSRLDLNSDYCDSYHSWSSNSKWLIFSSKRDDGLTARPYISYIDENGTSSKPFILPQSDPEFYKGFLKSYNIPEFSTVKIKMTPGEIRKLAKSTATNAKWIKN
;
A
#
# COMPACT_ATOMS: atom_id res chain seq x y z
N MET A 1 11.77 -76.52 -7.85
CA MET A 1 12.48 -77.15 -6.72
C MET A 1 12.44 -76.14 -5.58
N ILE A 2 11.37 -76.22 -4.74
CA ILE A 2 11.45 -76.67 -3.36
C ILE A 2 12.14 -75.59 -2.51
N GLU A 3 11.61 -75.01 -1.46
CA GLU A 3 10.70 -75.49 -0.40
C GLU A 3 10.11 -74.31 0.43
N ALA A 4 8.98 -74.57 1.01
CA ALA A 4 8.23 -73.74 1.91
C ALA A 4 8.85 -73.70 3.31
N LEU A 5 8.77 -72.58 4.00
CA LEU A 5 8.87 -72.51 5.44
C LEU A 5 7.70 -71.70 6.03
N HIS A 6 6.83 -72.42 6.69
CA HIS A 6 5.82 -71.94 7.60
C HIS A 6 6.45 -71.20 8.78
N SER A 7 6.02 -69.96 9.07
CA SER A 7 6.17 -69.44 10.42
C SER A 7 4.82 -68.98 10.95
N ARG A 8 4.46 -69.56 12.09
CA ARG A 8 3.22 -69.37 12.86
C ARG A 8 3.08 -67.94 13.32
N SER A 9 1.98 -67.29 12.97
CA SER A 9 1.52 -66.04 13.57
C SER A 9 0.86 -66.34 14.92
N MET A 10 1.50 -65.91 16.02
CA MET A 10 0.82 -65.72 17.32
C MET A 10 -0.09 -64.49 17.21
N GLY A 11 -1.39 -64.70 17.18
CA GLY A 11 -2.36 -63.62 17.27
C GLY A 11 -2.47 -63.07 18.68
N TYR A 12 -2.04 -61.81 18.84
CA TYR A 12 -2.43 -61.01 19.99
C TYR A 12 -3.76 -60.35 19.74
N ASN A 13 -4.84 -60.93 20.31
CA ASN A 13 -6.15 -60.32 20.41
C ASN A 13 -6.06 -59.16 21.44
N ILE A 14 -5.66 -57.97 21.01
CA ILE A 14 -5.81 -56.77 21.82
C ILE A 14 -7.23 -56.30 21.74
N ASN A 15 -7.90 -56.30 22.88
CA ASN A 15 -9.31 -56.02 23.07
C ASN A 15 -9.68 -54.61 22.57
N LEU A 16 -10.27 -54.49 21.39
CA LEU A 16 -10.66 -53.24 20.73
C LEU A 16 -11.56 -52.31 21.58
N ARG A 17 -12.18 -52.87 22.65
CA ARG A 17 -12.99 -52.08 23.59
C ARG A 17 -12.14 -51.19 24.52
N ILE A 18 -10.91 -51.56 24.83
CA ILE A 18 -9.98 -50.78 25.71
C ILE A 18 -9.42 -49.62 24.91
N LEU A 19 -9.06 -49.79 23.65
CA LEU A 19 -8.59 -48.70 22.76
C LEU A 19 -9.66 -47.63 22.47
N LYS A 20 -10.94 -48.02 22.36
CA LYS A 20 -12.03 -47.04 22.22
C LYS A 20 -12.21 -46.18 23.48
N LYS A 21 -12.12 -46.78 24.68
CA LYS A 21 -12.24 -46.00 25.93
C LYS A 21 -11.04 -45.06 26.14
N PHE A 22 -9.82 -45.47 25.73
CA PHE A 22 -8.64 -44.59 25.78
C PHE A 22 -8.73 -43.43 24.78
N ARG A 23 -9.30 -43.63 23.60
CA ARG A 23 -9.53 -42.55 22.62
C ARG A 23 -10.51 -41.48 23.14
N TYR A 24 -11.56 -41.88 23.85
CA TYR A 24 -12.49 -40.92 24.47
C TYR A 24 -11.88 -40.19 25.67
N LEU A 25 -10.96 -40.83 26.42
CA LEU A 25 -10.28 -40.15 27.52
C LEU A 25 -9.26 -39.12 27.02
N ILE A 26 -8.54 -39.40 25.92
CA ILE A 26 -7.62 -38.43 25.28
C ILE A 26 -8.40 -37.26 24.64
N ILE A 27 -9.56 -37.49 24.05
CA ILE A 27 -10.40 -36.43 23.48
C ILE A 27 -11.00 -35.56 24.61
N LEU A 28 -11.35 -36.12 25.75
CA LEU A 28 -11.88 -35.41 26.91
C LEU A 28 -10.81 -34.54 27.59
N SER A 29 -9.53 -35.00 27.62
CA SER A 29 -8.42 -34.21 28.17
C SER A 29 -8.02 -33.01 27.32
N PHE A 30 -8.26 -33.04 25.98
CA PHE A 30 -8.04 -31.87 25.11
C PHE A 30 -9.17 -30.82 25.16
N LEU A 31 -10.34 -31.16 25.71
CA LEU A 31 -11.45 -30.21 25.87
C LEU A 31 -11.38 -29.37 27.16
N ILE A 32 -10.42 -29.67 28.07
CA ILE A 32 -10.30 -28.95 29.35
C ILE A 32 -9.24 -27.84 29.29
N SER A 33 -8.44 -27.73 28.22
CA SER A 33 -7.30 -26.82 28.11
C SER A 33 -7.63 -25.45 27.49
N GLY A 34 -8.83 -24.92 27.60
CA GLY A 34 -9.20 -23.67 26.91
C GLY A 34 -10.13 -22.70 27.61
N CYS A 35 -10.58 -22.97 28.83
CA CYS A 35 -11.43 -22.02 29.58
C CYS A 35 -10.58 -21.05 30.41
N GLY A 36 -9.94 -20.07 29.76
CA GLY A 36 -9.45 -18.89 30.47
C GLY A 36 -10.60 -18.27 31.26
N ARG A 37 -10.46 -18.13 32.57
CA ARG A 37 -11.52 -17.56 33.44
C ARG A 37 -11.65 -16.07 33.17
N LYS A 38 -12.88 -15.52 33.26
CA LYS A 38 -13.10 -14.08 33.33
C LYS A 38 -12.33 -13.53 34.52
N PRO A 39 -11.74 -12.30 34.42
CA PRO A 39 -11.17 -11.63 35.59
C PRO A 39 -12.15 -11.62 36.75
N SER A 40 -11.73 -12.13 37.92
CA SER A 40 -12.54 -12.24 39.14
C SER A 40 -11.65 -12.02 40.36
N GLY A 41 -12.23 -11.61 41.47
CA GLY A 41 -11.50 -11.17 42.67
C GLY A 41 -11.11 -9.69 42.59
N ASP A 42 -10.15 -9.30 43.41
CA ASP A 42 -9.63 -7.93 43.43
C ASP A 42 -8.81 -7.66 42.18
N ILE A 43 -9.32 -6.81 41.28
CA ILE A 43 -8.65 -6.40 40.05
C ILE A 43 -7.87 -5.11 40.37
N VAL A 44 -6.54 -5.19 40.27
CA VAL A 44 -5.66 -4.03 40.43
C VAL A 44 -5.81 -3.14 39.19
N GLN A 45 -6.10 -1.85 39.41
CA GLN A 45 -6.14 -0.87 38.32
C GLN A 45 -4.74 -0.29 38.11
N SER A 46 -4.35 -0.13 36.84
CA SER A 46 -3.10 0.48 36.44
C SER A 46 -3.38 1.71 35.55
N ASP A 47 -2.68 2.80 35.82
CA ASP A 47 -2.69 3.99 34.95
C ASP A 47 -1.82 3.84 33.69
N GLN A 48 -1.09 2.72 33.56
CA GLN A 48 -0.24 2.43 32.41
C GLN A 48 -1.10 1.99 31.23
N THR A 49 -0.78 2.52 30.03
CA THR A 49 -1.32 2.02 28.78
C THR A 49 -0.69 0.66 28.45
N PRO A 50 -1.47 -0.35 28.02
CA PRO A 50 -0.91 -1.63 27.63
C PRO A 50 -0.03 -1.44 26.37
N VAL A 51 1.14 -2.06 26.36
CA VAL A 51 2.01 -2.10 25.18
C VAL A 51 1.53 -3.18 24.24
N ILE A 52 0.99 -2.80 23.11
CA ILE A 52 0.47 -3.70 22.07
C ILE A 52 1.27 -3.57 20.78
N ASP A 53 1.40 -4.65 20.03
CA ASP A 53 2.15 -4.72 18.78
C ASP A 53 1.34 -5.50 17.71
N PRO A 54 0.98 -4.88 16.58
CA PRO A 54 1.20 -3.46 16.22
C PRO A 54 0.51 -2.47 17.17
N ASP A 55 1.04 -1.24 17.23
CA ASP A 55 0.44 -0.16 18.04
C ASP A 55 -0.84 0.39 17.36
N TYR A 56 -1.97 -0.08 17.85
CA TYR A 56 -3.31 0.36 17.47
C TYR A 56 -3.97 1.21 18.55
N SER A 57 -3.21 2.01 19.27
CA SER A 57 -3.72 2.91 20.32
C SER A 57 -3.94 4.32 19.78
N GLU A 58 -5.06 4.96 20.16
CA GLU A 58 -5.37 6.36 19.84
C GLU A 58 -5.39 6.68 18.33
N ILE A 59 -5.88 5.73 17.53
CA ILE A 59 -6.00 5.85 16.08
C ILE A 59 -7.43 6.11 15.63
N THR A 60 -7.59 6.66 14.42
CA THR A 60 -8.87 6.72 13.71
C THR A 60 -8.92 5.58 12.70
N ILE A 61 -9.98 4.76 12.76
CA ILE A 61 -10.15 3.59 11.89
C ILE A 61 -11.40 3.70 11.03
N PRO A 62 -11.41 3.12 9.82
CA PRO A 62 -12.62 3.08 9.00
C PRO A 62 -13.64 2.06 9.55
N PRO A 63 -14.95 2.30 9.34
CA PRO A 63 -16.01 1.41 9.85
C PRO A 63 -16.05 0.04 9.16
N ASN A 64 -15.26 -0.16 8.13
CA ASN A 64 -15.22 -1.40 7.32
C ASN A 64 -13.83 -2.05 7.24
N ILE A 65 -12.90 -1.69 8.12
CA ILE A 65 -11.56 -2.31 8.16
C ILE A 65 -11.58 -3.71 8.80
N SER A 66 -10.67 -4.59 8.37
CA SER A 66 -10.43 -5.89 9.01
C SER A 66 -9.98 -5.74 10.48
N PRO A 67 -10.13 -6.79 11.31
CA PRO A 67 -9.77 -6.73 12.73
C PRO A 67 -8.36 -6.28 13.01
N LEU A 68 -8.21 -5.42 14.02
CA LEU A 68 -6.92 -4.95 14.54
C LEU A 68 -6.33 -6.00 15.47
N ASN A 69 -5.82 -7.10 14.93
CA ASN A 69 -5.19 -8.15 15.71
C ASN A 69 -3.83 -7.67 16.24
N PHE A 70 -3.54 -7.93 17.51
CA PHE A 70 -2.31 -7.47 18.17
C PHE A 70 -1.76 -8.48 19.18
N ILE A 71 -0.55 -8.22 19.67
CA ILE A 71 0.10 -8.93 20.75
C ILE A 71 0.24 -8.01 21.93
N ILE A 72 -0.10 -8.47 23.11
CA ILE A 72 0.19 -7.80 24.37
C ILE A 72 1.64 -8.12 24.78
N LYS A 73 2.47 -7.09 24.95
CA LYS A 73 3.90 -7.25 25.25
C LYS A 73 4.23 -7.49 26.71
N GLN A 74 3.36 -7.08 27.62
CA GLN A 74 3.54 -7.37 29.04
C GLN A 74 3.48 -8.88 29.28
N LYS A 75 4.46 -9.42 29.99
CA LYS A 75 4.52 -10.86 30.35
C LYS A 75 3.44 -11.17 31.40
N ALA A 76 2.66 -12.22 31.18
CA ALA A 76 1.62 -12.68 32.06
C ALA A 76 1.28 -14.14 31.80
N SER A 77 0.64 -14.82 32.77
CA SER A 77 0.19 -16.20 32.65
C SER A 77 -1.10 -16.36 31.85
N ALA A 78 -1.91 -15.31 31.75
CA ALA A 78 -3.12 -15.25 30.93
C ALA A 78 -3.51 -13.81 30.64
N TYR A 79 -4.26 -13.66 29.53
CA TYR A 79 -4.76 -12.36 29.06
C TYR A 79 -6.27 -12.45 28.79
N TYR A 80 -6.95 -11.36 29.11
CA TYR A 80 -8.36 -11.19 28.80
C TYR A 80 -8.56 -9.79 28.20
N VAL A 81 -9.13 -9.72 27.01
CA VAL A 81 -9.38 -8.47 26.30
C VAL A 81 -10.86 -8.31 26.08
N LYS A 82 -11.39 -7.16 26.44
CA LYS A 82 -12.77 -6.75 26.24
C LYS A 82 -12.79 -5.58 25.26
N ILE A 83 -13.47 -5.72 24.14
CA ILE A 83 -13.63 -4.68 23.12
C ILE A 83 -15.12 -4.32 23.11
N PHE A 84 -15.42 -3.03 23.22
CA PHE A 84 -16.78 -2.53 23.33
C PHE A 84 -16.91 -1.11 22.77
N SER A 85 -18.13 -0.72 22.47
CA SER A 85 -18.51 0.63 22.03
C SER A 85 -19.86 0.97 22.66
N ASP A 86 -20.42 2.13 22.31
CA ASP A 86 -21.68 2.62 22.90
C ASP A 86 -22.88 1.75 22.52
N SER A 87 -22.82 1.08 21.36
CA SER A 87 -23.89 0.22 20.86
C SER A 87 -23.41 -1.20 20.57
N GLY A 88 -24.27 -2.17 20.77
CA GLY A 88 -24.03 -3.57 20.44
C GLY A 88 -23.37 -4.38 21.56
N SER A 89 -23.08 -5.65 21.24
CA SER A 89 -22.49 -6.60 22.17
C SER A 89 -20.99 -6.45 22.23
N GLU A 90 -20.41 -6.56 23.42
CA GLU A 90 -18.97 -6.61 23.62
C GLU A 90 -18.33 -7.84 22.96
N ILE A 91 -17.08 -7.69 22.54
CA ILE A 91 -16.24 -8.78 22.04
C ILE A 91 -15.24 -9.13 23.13
N VAL A 92 -15.23 -10.40 23.54
CA VAL A 92 -14.26 -10.90 24.50
C VAL A 92 -13.30 -11.85 23.80
N VAL A 93 -11.99 -11.63 24.00
CA VAL A 93 -10.91 -12.49 23.52
C VAL A 93 -10.04 -12.89 24.70
N LYS A 94 -9.75 -14.18 24.82
CA LYS A 94 -8.87 -14.75 25.86
C LYS A 94 -7.62 -15.33 25.20
N SER A 95 -6.47 -15.17 25.83
CA SER A 95 -5.19 -15.67 25.30
C SER A 95 -4.28 -16.14 26.43
N GLY A 96 -3.54 -17.21 26.19
CA GLY A 96 -2.47 -17.65 27.10
C GLY A 96 -1.08 -17.13 26.72
N ASN A 97 -0.91 -16.58 25.50
CA ASN A 97 0.37 -16.15 24.95
C ASN A 97 0.41 -14.68 24.50
N GLY A 98 -0.62 -13.90 24.84
CA GLY A 98 -0.72 -12.49 24.48
C GLY A 98 -1.19 -12.21 23.07
N LYS A 99 -1.31 -13.18 22.17
CA LYS A 99 -1.83 -12.98 20.81
C LYS A 99 -3.36 -12.82 20.86
N ILE A 100 -3.83 -11.69 20.42
CA ILE A 100 -5.25 -11.32 20.36
C ILE A 100 -5.73 -11.36 18.91
N ARG A 101 -6.64 -12.28 18.62
CA ARG A 101 -7.28 -12.44 17.32
C ARG A 101 -8.77 -12.16 17.46
N ILE A 102 -9.20 -11.05 16.92
CA ILE A 102 -10.57 -10.55 17.04
C ILE A 102 -11.46 -11.25 16.00
N PRO A 103 -12.63 -11.84 16.40
CA PRO A 103 -13.53 -12.50 15.47
C PRO A 103 -14.11 -11.52 14.44
N LEU A 104 -13.84 -11.79 13.15
CA LEU A 104 -14.16 -10.92 12.01
C LEU A 104 -15.65 -10.49 11.98
N SER A 105 -16.59 -11.42 12.14
CA SER A 105 -18.01 -11.12 12.04
C SER A 105 -18.51 -10.19 13.14
N ARG A 106 -18.01 -10.39 14.39
CA ARG A 106 -18.36 -9.53 15.53
C ARG A 106 -17.73 -8.15 15.39
N TRP A 107 -16.46 -8.09 14.93
CA TRP A 107 -15.75 -6.85 14.68
C TRP A 107 -16.45 -5.99 13.64
N ARG A 108 -16.78 -6.55 12.48
CA ARG A 108 -17.48 -5.85 11.40
C ARG A 108 -18.84 -5.30 11.84
N ARG A 109 -19.60 -6.08 12.63
CA ARG A 109 -20.86 -5.60 13.21
C ARG A 109 -20.63 -4.43 14.15
N MET A 110 -19.67 -4.55 15.08
CA MET A 110 -19.34 -3.49 16.05
C MET A 110 -18.97 -2.19 15.35
N LEU A 111 -18.07 -2.23 14.35
CA LEU A 111 -17.65 -1.03 13.64
C LEU A 111 -18.81 -0.39 12.87
N ARG A 112 -19.59 -1.18 12.14
CA ARG A 112 -20.74 -0.68 11.39
C ARG A 112 -21.77 -0.01 12.28
N ASP A 113 -22.12 -0.65 13.39
CA ASP A 113 -23.17 -0.18 14.31
C ASP A 113 -22.70 1.03 15.15
N ASN A 114 -21.40 1.40 15.08
CA ASN A 114 -20.79 2.49 15.85
C ASN A 114 -19.96 3.45 14.98
N ALA A 115 -20.23 3.56 13.68
CA ALA A 115 -19.59 4.55 12.82
C ALA A 115 -19.79 5.98 13.40
N GLY A 116 -18.73 6.77 13.42
CA GLY A 116 -18.70 8.11 14.03
C GLY A 116 -18.47 8.14 15.55
N LYS A 117 -18.39 6.98 16.23
CA LYS A 117 -18.19 6.84 17.68
C LYS A 117 -16.81 6.27 18.00
N ASN A 118 -16.59 5.96 19.28
CA ASN A 118 -15.35 5.35 19.74
C ASN A 118 -15.52 3.85 20.00
N VAL A 119 -14.49 3.07 19.66
CA VAL A 119 -14.30 1.71 20.13
C VAL A 119 -13.25 1.69 21.23
N LYS A 120 -13.56 1.03 22.34
CA LYS A 120 -12.73 0.95 23.55
C LYS A 120 -12.20 -0.47 23.72
N ILE A 121 -10.95 -0.59 24.17
CA ILE A 121 -10.28 -1.87 24.38
C ILE A 121 -9.73 -1.88 25.82
N ASP A 122 -10.33 -2.70 26.65
CA ASP A 122 -9.82 -3.02 27.99
C ASP A 122 -8.91 -4.23 27.91
N VAL A 123 -7.68 -4.10 28.38
CA VAL A 123 -6.69 -5.18 28.45
C VAL A 123 -6.48 -5.57 29.90
N TYR A 124 -6.57 -6.86 30.16
CA TYR A 124 -6.28 -7.45 31.46
C TYR A 124 -5.16 -8.50 31.31
N SER A 125 -4.20 -8.48 32.23
CA SER A 125 -3.17 -9.51 32.35
C SER A 125 -3.23 -10.17 33.71
N LYS A 126 -2.93 -11.45 33.79
CA LYS A 126 -2.88 -12.22 35.03
C LYS A 126 -1.42 -12.49 35.38
N ASP A 127 -0.98 -12.00 36.56
CA ASP A 127 0.38 -12.24 37.05
C ASP A 127 0.61 -13.70 37.48
N GLU A 128 1.83 -14.03 37.91
CA GLU A 128 2.20 -15.37 38.36
C GLU A 128 1.52 -15.74 39.69
N ASP A 129 1.19 -14.74 40.52
CA ASP A 129 0.44 -14.91 41.79
C ASP A 129 -1.06 -15.11 41.60
N GLY A 130 -1.52 -15.01 40.33
CA GLY A 130 -2.91 -15.23 39.98
C GLY A 130 -3.80 -13.99 40.10
N ARG A 131 -3.22 -12.80 40.36
CA ARG A 131 -3.95 -11.54 40.45
C ARG A 131 -4.17 -10.94 39.04
N TRP A 132 -5.30 -10.28 38.85
CA TRP A 132 -5.59 -9.59 37.59
C TRP A 132 -5.24 -8.11 37.67
N LEU A 133 -4.49 -7.63 36.67
CA LEU A 133 -4.17 -6.23 36.43
C LEU A 133 -4.99 -5.73 35.24
N LYS A 134 -5.74 -4.64 35.43
CA LYS A 134 -6.43 -3.93 34.32
C LYS A 134 -5.61 -2.71 33.95
N PHE A 135 -5.21 -2.61 32.68
CA PHE A 135 -4.50 -1.46 32.11
C PHE A 135 -5.46 -0.32 31.79
N LYS A 136 -4.91 0.88 31.56
CA LYS A 136 -5.66 2.02 31.02
C LYS A 136 -6.35 1.60 29.72
N THR A 137 -7.61 1.98 29.59
CA THR A 137 -8.42 1.67 28.41
C THR A 137 -7.86 2.36 27.16
N ILE A 138 -7.62 1.62 26.07
CA ILE A 138 -7.33 2.17 24.75
C ILE A 138 -8.64 2.65 24.15
N SER A 139 -8.64 3.88 23.57
CA SER A 139 -9.81 4.44 22.88
C SER A 139 -9.44 4.82 21.46
N ASN A 140 -10.11 4.25 20.46
CA ASN A 140 -9.94 4.54 19.05
C ASN A 140 -11.22 5.13 18.46
N LYS A 141 -11.09 6.10 17.56
CA LYS A 141 -12.23 6.68 16.85
C LYS A 141 -12.60 5.81 15.65
N ILE A 142 -13.86 5.50 15.48
CA ILE A 142 -14.40 4.92 14.25
C ILE A 142 -14.86 6.10 13.38
N ALA A 143 -14.27 6.30 12.23
CA ALA A 143 -14.74 7.35 11.30
C ALA A 143 -16.16 7.04 10.80
N ALA A 144 -16.87 8.07 10.36
CA ALA A 144 -18.15 7.89 9.67
C ALA A 144 -17.94 7.35 8.25
N GLU A 145 -16.84 7.74 7.61
CA GLU A 145 -16.54 7.48 6.22
C GLU A 145 -15.80 6.14 6.05
N PRO A 146 -16.33 5.23 5.20
CA PRO A 146 -15.66 3.97 4.91
C PRO A 146 -14.38 4.18 4.09
N ILE A 147 -13.48 3.20 4.16
CA ILE A 147 -12.35 3.09 3.24
C ILE A 147 -12.73 2.26 2.01
N ASP A 148 -12.08 2.49 0.87
CA ASP A 148 -12.26 1.64 -0.30
C ASP A 148 -11.98 0.17 0.04
N PRO A 149 -12.77 -0.79 -0.46
CA PRO A 149 -12.68 -2.17 0.00
C PRO A 149 -11.44 -2.93 -0.49
N TYR A 150 -10.73 -2.44 -1.51
CA TYR A 150 -9.57 -3.11 -2.07
C TYR A 150 -8.34 -2.22 -2.07
N LEU A 151 -7.19 -2.86 -1.88
CA LEU A 151 -5.87 -2.27 -1.96
C LEU A 151 -5.03 -3.06 -2.96
N TYR A 152 -4.49 -2.38 -3.97
CA TYR A 152 -3.50 -2.92 -4.89
C TYR A 152 -2.12 -2.42 -4.50
N TYR A 153 -1.11 -3.27 -4.64
CA TYR A 153 0.27 -2.95 -4.29
C TYR A 153 1.24 -3.90 -4.98
N ARG A 154 2.44 -3.43 -5.21
CA ARG A 154 3.54 -4.26 -5.68
C ARG A 154 4.34 -4.77 -4.48
N LEU A 155 4.69 -6.06 -4.49
CA LEU A 155 5.64 -6.66 -3.55
C LEU A 155 6.98 -6.87 -4.24
N LEU A 156 8.06 -6.45 -3.56
CA LEU A 156 9.44 -6.66 -4.00
C LEU A 156 10.37 -6.72 -2.79
N TYR A 157 11.50 -7.40 -2.93
CA TYR A 157 12.56 -7.34 -1.92
C TYR A 157 13.22 -5.95 -1.92
N PRO A 158 13.64 -5.42 -0.76
CA PRO A 158 14.44 -4.21 -0.70
C PRO A 158 15.70 -4.37 -1.55
N GLY A 159 16.11 -3.31 -2.27
CA GLY A 159 17.32 -3.37 -3.08
C GLY A 159 17.21 -4.16 -4.39
N TYR A 160 16.06 -4.74 -4.71
CA TYR A 160 15.82 -5.57 -5.91
C TYR A 160 16.68 -6.84 -6.02
N GLU A 161 17.19 -7.38 -4.90
CA GLU A 161 18.04 -8.58 -4.88
C GLU A 161 17.37 -9.79 -5.57
N SER A 162 16.06 -9.93 -5.41
CA SER A 162 15.27 -11.00 -6.03
C SER A 162 14.22 -10.42 -6.98
N TRP A 163 14.66 -9.68 -8.00
CA TRP A 163 13.74 -9.05 -8.96
C TRP A 163 12.81 -10.03 -9.68
N LYS A 164 13.16 -11.32 -9.73
CA LYS A 164 12.33 -12.41 -10.29
C LYS A 164 11.11 -12.73 -9.43
N GLU A 165 11.04 -12.22 -8.21
CA GLU A 165 9.94 -12.46 -7.27
C GLU A 165 9.02 -11.24 -7.08
N LEU A 166 9.01 -10.34 -8.05
CA LEU A 166 8.10 -9.21 -8.07
C LEU A 166 6.67 -9.68 -8.37
N SER A 167 5.71 -9.06 -7.71
CA SER A 167 4.29 -9.30 -7.97
C SER A 167 3.46 -8.05 -7.75
N ILE A 168 2.37 -7.89 -8.49
CA ILE A 168 1.27 -6.99 -8.16
C ILE A 168 0.20 -7.83 -7.48
N ASN A 169 -0.20 -7.40 -6.31
CA ASN A 169 -1.16 -8.09 -5.46
C ASN A 169 -2.34 -7.18 -5.18
N PHE A 170 -3.47 -7.78 -4.81
CA PHE A 170 -4.56 -7.04 -4.21
C PHE A 170 -5.00 -7.68 -2.91
N ARG A 171 -5.57 -6.87 -2.04
CA ARG A 171 -6.10 -7.28 -0.77
C ARG A 171 -7.48 -6.69 -0.55
N ASN A 172 -8.40 -7.49 -0.03
CA ASN A 172 -9.66 -7.01 0.51
C ASN A 172 -9.41 -6.45 1.92
N LEU A 173 -9.66 -5.16 2.13
CA LEU A 173 -9.39 -4.46 3.39
C LEU A 173 -10.41 -4.78 4.50
N GLU A 174 -11.60 -5.25 4.14
CA GLU A 174 -12.62 -5.67 5.10
C GLU A 174 -12.35 -7.06 5.68
N THR A 175 -11.42 -7.79 5.05
CA THR A 175 -10.97 -9.12 5.45
C THR A 175 -9.45 -9.20 5.39
N PHE A 176 -8.91 -10.41 5.58
CA PHE A 176 -7.46 -10.64 5.41
C PHE A 176 -7.13 -11.31 4.07
N LYS A 177 -8.11 -11.44 3.16
CA LYS A 177 -7.87 -12.11 1.86
C LYS A 177 -6.97 -11.26 0.99
N SER A 178 -5.84 -11.83 0.60
CA SER A 178 -4.89 -11.25 -0.33
C SER A 178 -4.59 -12.26 -1.42
N GLU A 179 -4.54 -11.82 -2.65
CA GLU A 179 -4.26 -12.65 -3.82
C GLU A 179 -3.22 -11.97 -4.71
N SER A 180 -2.39 -12.76 -5.37
CA SER A 180 -1.52 -12.26 -6.42
C SER A 180 -2.35 -12.00 -7.67
N PHE A 181 -2.24 -10.78 -8.21
CA PHE A 181 -2.88 -10.39 -9.46
C PHE A 181 -2.00 -10.74 -10.65
N ILE A 182 -0.71 -10.38 -10.57
CA ILE A 182 0.31 -10.70 -11.57
C ILE A 182 1.61 -11.03 -10.85
N GLU A 183 2.22 -12.15 -11.21
CA GLU A 183 3.55 -12.54 -10.76
C GLU A 183 4.52 -12.57 -11.93
N ASN A 184 5.78 -12.32 -11.67
CA ASN A 184 6.83 -12.46 -12.68
C ASN A 184 6.85 -13.86 -13.33
N SER A 185 6.53 -14.90 -12.55
CA SER A 185 6.43 -16.28 -13.00
C SER A 185 5.41 -16.48 -14.12
N VAL A 186 4.32 -15.72 -14.13
CA VAL A 186 3.27 -15.75 -15.16
C VAL A 186 3.76 -15.13 -16.48
N ALA A 187 4.72 -14.21 -16.38
CA ALA A 187 5.25 -13.41 -17.48
C ALA A 187 6.69 -13.79 -17.84
N ASP A 188 7.06 -15.06 -17.84
CA ASP A 188 8.40 -15.58 -18.16
C ASP A 188 9.51 -14.81 -17.41
N GLN A 189 9.30 -14.53 -16.12
CA GLN A 189 10.17 -13.76 -15.24
C GLN A 189 10.40 -12.30 -15.65
N ASN A 190 9.54 -11.73 -16.49
CA ASN A 190 9.60 -10.31 -16.80
C ASN A 190 9.20 -9.47 -15.60
N CYS A 191 9.86 -8.33 -15.42
CA CYS A 191 9.55 -7.39 -14.35
C CYS A 191 8.16 -6.76 -14.56
N VAL A 192 7.31 -6.84 -13.54
CA VAL A 192 5.97 -6.22 -13.51
C VAL A 192 6.03 -4.94 -12.70
N ASN A 193 5.55 -3.82 -13.26
CA ASN A 193 5.80 -2.51 -12.68
C ASN A 193 4.65 -1.52 -12.93
N CYS A 194 4.64 -0.40 -12.19
CA CYS A 194 3.84 0.80 -12.45
C CYS A 194 2.35 0.53 -12.75
N HIS A 195 1.61 -0.08 -11.81
CA HIS A 195 0.16 -0.12 -11.94
C HIS A 195 -0.46 1.27 -11.68
N SER A 196 -1.59 1.54 -12.31
CA SER A 196 -2.35 2.78 -12.12
C SER A 196 -3.82 2.57 -12.46
N PHE A 197 -4.69 3.12 -11.62
CA PHE A 197 -6.14 3.13 -11.80
C PHE A 197 -6.64 4.52 -12.17
N ASN A 198 -7.75 4.60 -12.87
CA ASN A 198 -8.49 5.83 -13.05
C ASN A 198 -9.39 6.08 -11.84
N ASN A 199 -8.98 6.97 -10.92
CA ASN A 199 -9.73 7.34 -9.71
C ASN A 199 -10.26 6.14 -8.90
N GLY A 200 -9.46 5.06 -8.79
CA GLY A 200 -9.86 3.84 -8.11
C GLY A 200 -10.91 3.00 -8.85
N LYS A 201 -11.28 3.36 -10.08
CA LYS A 201 -12.18 2.56 -10.92
C LYS A 201 -11.41 1.41 -11.55
N THR A 202 -12.06 0.25 -11.68
CA THR A 202 -11.42 -0.93 -12.29
C THR A 202 -11.62 -1.02 -13.79
N ASP A 203 -12.48 -0.19 -14.34
CA ASP A 203 -12.75 -0.19 -15.78
C ASP A 203 -11.63 0.47 -16.59
N ASP A 204 -10.77 1.22 -15.90
CA ASP A 204 -9.58 1.84 -16.47
C ASP A 204 -8.37 1.53 -15.58
N PHE A 205 -7.58 0.59 -16.01
CA PHE A 205 -6.40 0.12 -15.30
C PHE A 205 -5.26 -0.12 -16.28
N LEU A 206 -4.04 0.12 -15.84
CA LEU A 206 -2.86 -0.26 -16.59
C LEU A 206 -1.71 -0.73 -15.70
N PHE A 207 -0.79 -1.47 -16.29
CA PHE A 207 0.50 -1.81 -15.70
C PHE A 207 1.56 -1.99 -16.80
N HIS A 208 2.83 -1.96 -16.41
CA HIS A 208 3.94 -2.19 -17.32
C HIS A 208 4.60 -3.56 -17.09
N MET A 209 5.03 -4.19 -18.17
CA MET A 209 6.05 -5.24 -18.12
C MET A 209 7.32 -4.77 -18.81
N ARG A 210 8.47 -5.22 -18.28
CA ARG A 210 9.79 -5.02 -18.89
C ARG A 210 10.40 -6.38 -19.23
N GLY A 211 11.26 -6.42 -20.21
CA GLY A 211 11.91 -7.65 -20.71
C GLY A 211 11.32 -8.14 -22.03
N THR A 212 11.38 -9.44 -22.30
CA THR A 212 10.97 -10.06 -23.57
C THR A 212 9.48 -9.89 -23.87
N LEU A 213 8.64 -9.85 -22.83
CA LEU A 213 7.20 -9.60 -22.96
C LEU A 213 6.86 -8.12 -22.68
N GLY A 214 7.84 -7.22 -22.82
CA GLY A 214 7.70 -5.80 -22.52
C GLY A 214 6.52 -5.14 -23.22
N GLY A 215 5.95 -4.12 -22.54
CA GLY A 215 4.83 -3.32 -23.02
C GLY A 215 4.03 -2.69 -21.88
N THR A 216 3.09 -1.83 -22.26
CA THR A 216 2.07 -1.28 -21.38
C THR A 216 0.77 -2.04 -21.61
N TYR A 217 0.22 -2.59 -20.55
CA TYR A 217 -0.98 -3.41 -20.58
C TYR A 217 -2.14 -2.57 -20.08
N PHE A 218 -3.08 -2.27 -20.95
CA PHE A 218 -4.28 -1.50 -20.65
C PHE A 218 -5.48 -2.40 -20.48
N TYR A 219 -6.27 -2.15 -19.45
CA TYR A 219 -7.67 -2.58 -19.36
C TYR A 219 -8.52 -1.33 -19.45
N HIS A 220 -9.33 -1.22 -20.48
CA HIS A 220 -10.17 -0.07 -20.76
C HIS A 220 -11.46 -0.55 -21.45
N ASN A 221 -12.63 -0.10 -20.93
CA ASN A 221 -13.93 -0.49 -21.47
C ASN A 221 -14.10 -2.01 -21.64
N GLY A 222 -13.68 -2.80 -20.65
CA GLY A 222 -13.82 -4.27 -20.66
C GLY A 222 -12.84 -4.99 -21.60
N LYS A 223 -11.89 -4.30 -22.23
CA LYS A 223 -10.94 -4.88 -23.18
C LYS A 223 -9.50 -4.74 -22.70
N PHE A 224 -8.75 -5.82 -22.86
CA PHE A 224 -7.30 -5.82 -22.64
C PHE A 224 -6.56 -5.56 -23.92
N LYS A 225 -5.56 -4.66 -23.85
CA LYS A 225 -4.64 -4.37 -24.96
C LYS A 225 -3.20 -4.33 -24.46
N LYS A 226 -2.27 -4.85 -25.26
CA LYS A 226 -0.82 -4.69 -25.05
C LYS A 226 -0.30 -3.66 -26.03
N MET A 227 0.28 -2.59 -25.50
CA MET A 227 0.74 -1.45 -26.27
C MET A 227 2.25 -1.31 -26.17
N ASN A 228 2.89 -0.93 -27.27
CA ASN A 228 4.26 -0.44 -27.26
C ASN A 228 4.23 1.09 -27.38
N LEU A 229 4.58 1.77 -26.30
CA LEU A 229 4.61 3.24 -26.22
C LEU A 229 5.99 3.82 -26.60
N LYS A 230 6.95 2.96 -26.99
CA LYS A 230 8.21 3.42 -27.59
C LYS A 230 8.00 3.71 -29.06
N THR A 231 8.57 4.81 -29.50
CA THR A 231 8.55 5.24 -30.92
C THR A 231 9.94 5.69 -31.33
N SER A 232 10.14 6.08 -32.59
CA SER A 232 11.39 6.71 -33.04
C SER A 232 11.74 7.99 -32.24
N ASP A 233 10.70 8.73 -31.84
CA ASP A 233 10.83 10.01 -31.15
C ASP A 233 10.79 9.87 -29.61
N ASN A 234 10.30 8.74 -29.09
CA ASN A 234 10.28 8.40 -27.67
C ASN A 234 10.96 7.05 -27.42
N LYS A 235 12.28 7.01 -27.34
CA LYS A 235 13.07 5.77 -27.19
C LYS A 235 13.03 5.20 -25.77
N ASN A 236 12.87 6.05 -24.75
CA ASN A 236 12.88 5.63 -23.34
C ASN A 236 11.57 4.96 -22.90
N GLY A 237 10.48 5.13 -23.69
CA GLY A 237 9.16 4.62 -23.35
C GLY A 237 8.40 5.56 -22.41
N ALA A 238 7.42 5.03 -21.69
CA ALA A 238 6.52 5.78 -20.83
C ALA A 238 6.45 5.13 -19.45
N VAL A 239 6.59 5.93 -18.38
CA VAL A 239 6.56 5.50 -16.97
C VAL A 239 5.71 6.46 -16.15
N TYR A 240 5.43 6.12 -14.88
CA TYR A 240 4.62 6.93 -13.95
C TYR A 240 3.26 7.35 -14.52
N PRO A 241 2.43 6.37 -14.93
CA PRO A 241 1.13 6.64 -15.55
C PRO A 241 0.15 7.33 -14.61
N ARG A 242 -0.62 8.28 -15.16
CA ARG A 242 -1.79 8.86 -14.49
C ARG A 242 -2.93 9.07 -15.47
N TRP A 243 -4.05 8.43 -15.17
CA TRP A 243 -5.26 8.53 -15.97
C TRP A 243 -5.89 9.91 -15.82
N HIS A 244 -6.28 10.50 -16.96
CA HIS A 244 -7.18 11.63 -16.96
C HIS A 244 -8.58 11.18 -16.47
N PRO A 245 -9.31 11.96 -15.68
CA PRO A 245 -10.60 11.57 -15.10
C PRO A 245 -11.64 11.10 -16.14
N SER A 246 -11.56 11.56 -17.39
CA SER A 246 -12.42 11.11 -18.48
C SER A 246 -12.19 9.66 -18.91
N GLY A 247 -11.03 9.06 -18.59
CA GLY A 247 -10.60 7.75 -19.10
C GLY A 247 -10.05 7.77 -20.54
N LYS A 248 -10.12 8.91 -21.27
CA LYS A 248 -9.66 9.02 -22.66
C LYS A 248 -8.15 9.14 -22.78
N PHE A 249 -7.49 9.73 -21.77
CA PHE A 249 -6.07 10.04 -21.82
C PHE A 249 -5.32 9.47 -20.62
N VAL A 250 -4.05 9.17 -20.85
CA VAL A 250 -3.09 8.87 -19.77
C VAL A 250 -1.87 9.75 -19.93
N ALA A 251 -1.53 10.50 -18.90
CA ALA A 251 -0.27 11.22 -18.82
C ALA A 251 0.82 10.27 -18.31
N PHE A 252 2.01 10.36 -18.90
CA PHE A 252 3.21 9.64 -18.50
C PHE A 252 4.38 10.59 -18.40
N SER A 253 5.48 10.14 -17.80
CA SER A 253 6.78 10.71 -18.08
C SER A 253 7.67 9.72 -18.85
N SER A 254 8.61 10.25 -19.62
CA SER A 254 9.66 9.50 -20.29
C SER A 254 10.98 9.89 -19.64
N ASN A 255 11.65 8.95 -18.96
CA ASN A 255 12.82 9.22 -18.17
C ASN A 255 14.02 8.42 -18.67
N LYS A 256 15.15 9.10 -18.84
CA LYS A 256 16.47 8.49 -18.98
C LYS A 256 17.17 8.59 -17.64
N ILE A 257 17.44 7.44 -17.03
CA ILE A 257 17.92 7.36 -15.65
C ILE A 257 19.30 6.72 -15.55
N ILE A 258 20.00 7.08 -14.46
CA ILE A 258 21.09 6.28 -13.93
C ILE A 258 20.62 5.62 -12.63
N GLN A 259 20.89 4.33 -12.50
CA GLN A 259 20.61 3.57 -11.32
C GLN A 259 21.92 3.07 -10.71
N ARG A 260 22.14 3.37 -9.43
CA ARG A 260 23.31 2.97 -8.67
C ARG A 260 22.86 2.07 -7.52
N PHE A 261 23.64 1.01 -7.27
CA PHE A 261 23.42 0.08 -6.18
C PHE A 261 24.53 0.21 -5.15
N HIS A 262 24.14 0.27 -3.87
CA HIS A 262 25.07 0.42 -2.75
C HIS A 262 25.00 -0.84 -1.87
N ALA A 263 26.07 -1.62 -1.82
CA ALA A 263 26.12 -2.87 -1.06
C ALA A 263 26.15 -2.63 0.46
N ALA A 264 26.92 -1.62 0.89
CA ALA A 264 27.20 -1.37 2.31
C ALA A 264 26.34 -0.25 2.94
N ASP A 265 25.56 0.49 2.15
CA ASP A 265 24.74 1.61 2.64
C ASP A 265 23.32 1.14 2.98
N ASN A 266 22.68 1.80 3.94
CA ASN A 266 21.25 1.66 4.19
C ASN A 266 20.41 2.16 3.02
N LYS A 267 20.91 3.12 2.24
CA LYS A 267 20.36 3.54 0.96
C LYS A 267 20.80 2.58 -0.14
N LYS A 268 20.06 1.48 -0.32
CA LYS A 268 20.44 0.41 -1.26
C LYS A 268 20.45 0.85 -2.73
N ILE A 269 19.62 1.80 -3.10
CA ILE A 269 19.46 2.23 -4.50
C ILE A 269 19.40 3.75 -4.57
N GLU A 270 20.14 4.31 -5.52
CA GLU A 270 20.04 5.69 -5.97
C GLU A 270 19.56 5.70 -7.42
N VAL A 271 18.49 6.43 -7.69
CA VAL A 271 17.94 6.62 -9.05
C VAL A 271 17.93 8.10 -9.35
N THR A 272 18.57 8.48 -10.43
CA THR A 272 18.66 9.87 -10.84
C THR A 272 18.31 10.04 -12.30
N ASP A 273 17.53 11.07 -12.61
CA ASP A 273 17.21 11.44 -13.98
C ASP A 273 18.40 12.16 -14.64
N LEU A 274 18.63 11.82 -15.90
CA LEU A 274 19.48 12.59 -16.81
C LEU A 274 18.65 13.50 -17.72
N GLU A 275 17.53 12.98 -18.15
CA GLU A 275 16.56 13.62 -19.03
C GLU A 275 15.18 13.11 -18.68
N SER A 276 14.17 13.98 -18.63
CA SER A 276 12.78 13.55 -18.54
C SER A 276 11.84 14.58 -19.15
N TYR A 277 10.72 14.10 -19.69
CA TYR A 277 9.66 14.92 -20.25
C TYR A 277 8.31 14.21 -20.13
N LEU A 278 7.24 14.99 -20.18
CA LEU A 278 5.89 14.47 -20.08
C LEU A 278 5.34 14.02 -21.44
N LEU A 279 4.47 13.02 -21.40
CA LEU A 279 3.78 12.45 -22.55
C LEU A 279 2.28 12.40 -22.29
N LEU A 280 1.48 12.65 -23.31
CA LEU A 280 0.05 12.38 -23.35
C LEU A 280 -0.21 11.22 -24.31
N TYR A 281 -0.93 10.21 -23.82
CA TYR A 281 -1.39 9.09 -24.64
C TYR A 281 -2.92 9.11 -24.74
N ASP A 282 -3.44 9.14 -25.97
CA ASP A 282 -4.85 8.97 -26.29
C ASP A 282 -5.16 7.48 -26.43
N VAL A 283 -5.98 6.95 -25.51
CA VAL A 283 -6.28 5.51 -25.39
C VAL A 283 -7.16 5.00 -26.54
N GLU A 284 -8.06 5.87 -27.07
CA GLU A 284 -8.98 5.52 -28.13
C GLU A 284 -8.31 5.58 -29.50
N LEU A 285 -7.55 6.63 -29.77
CA LEU A 285 -6.88 6.85 -31.05
C LEU A 285 -5.53 6.15 -31.14
N ASN A 286 -5.01 5.63 -30.04
CA ASN A 286 -3.68 5.03 -29.95
C ASN A 286 -2.56 5.99 -30.40
N GLU A 287 -2.68 7.24 -29.98
CA GLU A 287 -1.78 8.33 -30.32
C GLU A 287 -1.00 8.76 -29.08
N ILE A 288 0.30 9.05 -29.24
CA ILE A 288 1.16 9.54 -28.17
C ILE A 288 1.90 10.80 -28.64
N MET A 289 1.95 11.81 -27.77
CA MET A 289 2.61 13.08 -28.04
C MET A 289 3.41 13.56 -26.84
N LYS A 290 4.45 14.38 -27.10
CA LYS A 290 5.13 15.11 -26.03
C LYS A 290 4.24 16.24 -25.53
N ILE A 291 4.15 16.41 -24.21
CA ILE A 291 3.52 17.59 -23.62
C ILE A 291 4.56 18.71 -23.65
N ASP A 292 4.27 19.74 -24.42
CA ASP A 292 5.10 20.94 -24.44
C ASP A 292 4.71 21.83 -23.26
N SER A 293 5.38 21.62 -22.13
CA SER A 293 5.12 22.34 -20.87
C SER A 293 6.07 23.51 -20.64
N SER A 294 7.08 23.68 -21.49
CA SER A 294 7.99 24.83 -21.43
C SER A 294 8.63 25.13 -22.81
N ALA A 295 8.88 26.40 -23.06
CA ALA A 295 9.61 26.87 -24.23
C ALA A 295 11.13 26.56 -24.20
N LYS A 296 11.65 25.93 -23.13
CA LYS A 296 13.08 25.64 -22.95
C LYS A 296 13.31 24.14 -22.75
N GLU A 297 14.17 23.54 -23.57
CA GLU A 297 14.59 22.14 -23.45
C GLU A 297 15.51 21.81 -22.25
N THR A 298 15.73 22.81 -21.38
CA THR A 298 16.68 22.71 -20.25
C THR A 298 16.04 22.21 -18.94
N PHE A 299 14.81 21.70 -19.00
CA PHE A 299 14.09 21.19 -17.83
C PHE A 299 13.86 19.69 -17.93
N MET A 300 13.74 19.07 -16.76
CA MET A 300 13.32 17.68 -16.55
C MET A 300 11.95 17.69 -15.91
N ASP A 301 10.94 17.14 -16.59
CA ASP A 301 9.57 17.03 -16.10
C ASP A 301 9.21 15.57 -15.83
N THR A 302 8.65 15.27 -14.64
CA THR A 302 8.28 13.91 -14.22
C THR A 302 7.08 13.89 -13.28
N TYR A 303 6.57 12.71 -12.95
CA TYR A 303 5.46 12.49 -12.03
C TYR A 303 4.20 13.31 -12.34
N PRO A 304 3.56 13.08 -13.49
CA PRO A 304 2.29 13.75 -13.80
C PRO A 304 1.18 13.35 -12.81
N GLU A 305 0.26 14.27 -12.52
CA GLU A 305 -0.94 14.04 -11.74
C GLU A 305 -2.06 14.97 -12.20
N TRP A 306 -3.23 14.42 -12.50
CA TRP A 306 -4.36 15.22 -12.96
C TRP A 306 -5.14 15.84 -11.80
N SER A 307 -5.67 17.05 -12.01
CA SER A 307 -6.75 17.55 -11.16
C SER A 307 -8.01 16.69 -11.37
N PRO A 308 -8.87 16.53 -10.34
CA PRO A 308 -10.09 15.71 -10.45
C PRO A 308 -11.08 16.16 -11.53
N ASP A 309 -11.06 17.45 -11.90
CA ASP A 309 -11.87 18.01 -12.98
C ASP A 309 -11.21 17.87 -14.37
N GLY A 310 -9.98 17.36 -14.42
CA GLY A 310 -9.21 17.15 -15.64
C GLY A 310 -8.66 18.42 -16.31
N LYS A 311 -8.82 19.59 -15.70
CA LYS A 311 -8.41 20.85 -16.32
C LYS A 311 -6.93 21.18 -16.14
N TYR A 312 -6.26 20.56 -15.17
CA TYR A 312 -4.86 20.81 -14.89
C TYR A 312 -4.08 19.49 -14.77
N LEU A 313 -2.86 19.51 -15.28
CA LEU A 313 -1.87 18.49 -15.05
C LEU A 313 -0.79 19.05 -14.12
N TYR A 314 -0.67 18.51 -12.91
CA TYR A 314 0.43 18.79 -11.98
C TYR A 314 1.61 17.91 -12.32
N PHE A 315 2.83 18.37 -12.05
CA PHE A 315 4.05 17.61 -12.29
C PHE A 315 5.24 18.20 -11.53
N CYS A 316 6.31 17.41 -11.42
CA CYS A 316 7.56 17.83 -10.83
C CYS A 316 8.52 18.29 -11.91
N ARG A 317 9.15 19.47 -11.75
CA ARG A 317 10.13 20.05 -12.68
C ARG A 317 11.42 20.39 -11.98
N ALA A 318 12.56 19.99 -12.57
CA ALA A 318 13.90 20.39 -12.19
C ALA A 318 14.65 20.99 -13.37
N ALA A 319 15.64 21.86 -13.08
CA ALA A 319 16.59 22.26 -14.09
C ALA A 319 17.49 21.07 -14.47
N GLN A 320 17.79 20.94 -15.76
CA GLN A 320 18.74 19.94 -16.23
C GLN A 320 20.14 20.32 -15.80
N ILE A 321 20.88 19.39 -15.19
CA ILE A 321 22.26 19.61 -14.79
C ILE A 321 23.17 19.31 -15.98
N GLY A 322 24.16 20.20 -16.22
CA GLY A 322 25.13 20.08 -17.28
C GLY A 322 26.18 18.97 -17.06
N LYS A 323 27.32 19.07 -17.73
CA LYS A 323 28.39 18.02 -17.73
C LYS A 323 29.01 17.73 -16.37
N ASP A 324 29.03 18.70 -15.46
CA ASP A 324 29.50 18.53 -14.07
C ASP A 324 28.40 17.98 -13.18
N TYR A 325 28.02 16.76 -13.46
CA TYR A 325 26.84 16.08 -12.93
C TYR A 325 26.99 15.74 -11.44
N ASP A 326 26.51 16.63 -10.57
CA ASP A 326 26.26 16.35 -9.16
C ASP A 326 24.76 16.08 -8.97
N TYR A 327 24.38 14.81 -8.92
CA TYR A 327 22.96 14.40 -8.82
C TYR A 327 22.28 14.88 -7.54
N LYS A 328 23.03 15.22 -6.49
CA LYS A 328 22.47 15.79 -5.25
C LYS A 328 21.96 17.22 -5.42
N LYS A 329 22.34 17.88 -6.52
CA LYS A 329 21.82 19.20 -6.89
C LYS A 329 20.54 19.17 -7.72
N ILE A 330 20.04 17.96 -8.08
CA ILE A 330 18.77 17.84 -8.79
C ILE A 330 17.64 18.03 -7.76
N GLN A 331 16.95 19.15 -7.83
CA GLN A 331 15.81 19.48 -6.97
C GLN A 331 14.62 19.84 -7.84
N TYR A 332 13.51 19.17 -7.58
CA TYR A 332 12.27 19.34 -8.29
C TYR A 332 11.33 20.26 -7.51
N SER A 333 10.71 21.22 -8.18
CA SER A 333 9.59 22.02 -7.69
C SER A 333 8.28 21.54 -8.30
N LEU A 334 7.14 21.87 -7.67
CA LEU A 334 5.81 21.51 -8.13
C LEU A 334 5.28 22.55 -9.11
N TYR A 335 4.88 22.10 -10.28
CA TYR A 335 4.25 22.88 -11.34
C TYR A 335 2.89 22.33 -11.71
N ARG A 336 2.08 23.14 -12.40
CA ARG A 336 0.90 22.68 -13.13
C ARG A 336 0.83 23.32 -14.50
N VAL A 337 0.08 22.69 -15.40
CA VAL A 337 -0.21 23.21 -16.74
C VAL A 337 -1.69 23.00 -17.03
N PRO A 338 -2.42 24.01 -17.55
CA PRO A 338 -3.82 23.86 -17.94
C PRO A 338 -3.93 22.98 -19.19
N PHE A 339 -5.04 22.24 -19.29
CA PHE A 339 -5.33 21.31 -20.39
C PHE A 339 -6.73 21.53 -20.95
N GLU A 340 -6.82 21.78 -22.26
CA GLU A 340 -8.07 21.85 -23.00
C GLU A 340 -8.33 20.50 -23.68
N ILE A 341 -9.24 19.72 -23.12
CA ILE A 341 -9.48 18.33 -23.51
C ILE A 341 -9.92 18.20 -24.98
N GLU A 342 -10.83 19.06 -25.46
CA GLU A 342 -11.37 19.01 -26.83
C GLU A 342 -10.30 19.30 -27.90
N LYS A 343 -9.35 20.16 -27.58
CA LYS A 343 -8.25 20.53 -28.47
C LYS A 343 -6.99 19.68 -28.24
N ARG A 344 -6.96 18.87 -27.20
CA ARG A 344 -5.77 18.13 -26.71
C ARG A 344 -4.55 19.04 -26.54
N LYS A 345 -4.78 20.28 -26.05
CA LYS A 345 -3.78 21.33 -25.99
C LYS A 345 -3.47 21.73 -24.55
N PHE A 346 -2.18 21.89 -24.28
CA PHE A 346 -1.68 22.42 -23.01
C PHE A 346 -1.38 23.92 -23.13
N GLY A 347 -1.61 24.66 -22.04
CA GLY A 347 -1.24 26.08 -21.94
C GLY A 347 0.17 26.28 -21.37
N HIS A 348 0.40 27.41 -20.71
CA HIS A 348 1.67 27.71 -20.05
C HIS A 348 1.72 27.08 -18.67
N SER A 349 2.89 26.55 -18.29
CA SER A 349 3.11 25.99 -16.95
C SER A 349 3.26 27.08 -15.90
N GLU A 350 2.72 26.82 -14.71
CA GLU A 350 2.75 27.69 -13.54
C GLU A 350 3.49 27.00 -12.40
N LEU A 351 4.37 27.74 -11.71
CA LEU A 351 5.00 27.28 -10.48
C LEU A 351 3.98 27.32 -9.33
N ILE A 352 3.79 26.19 -8.64
CA ILE A 352 2.85 26.03 -7.53
C ILE A 352 3.56 26.03 -6.19
N PHE A 353 4.70 25.34 -6.11
CA PHE A 353 5.53 25.32 -4.90
C PHE A 353 7.00 25.20 -5.28
N ASP A 354 7.79 26.17 -4.84
CA ASP A 354 9.21 26.24 -5.09
C ASP A 354 10.00 25.55 -3.96
N ALA A 355 10.30 24.27 -4.15
CA ALA A 355 11.06 23.50 -3.18
C ALA A 355 12.56 23.81 -3.21
N VAL A 356 13.08 24.35 -4.32
CA VAL A 356 14.49 24.72 -4.46
C VAL A 356 14.88 25.83 -3.46
N GLN A 357 13.96 26.78 -3.21
CA GLN A 357 14.21 27.86 -2.23
C GLN A 357 14.43 27.37 -0.80
N ILE A 358 13.92 26.18 -0.47
CA ILE A 358 14.08 25.54 0.85
C ILE A 358 15.05 24.36 0.82
N ASN A 359 15.88 24.24 -0.24
CA ASN A 359 16.83 23.15 -0.46
C ASN A 359 16.17 21.75 -0.37
N LYS A 360 15.00 21.58 -1.00
CA LYS A 360 14.24 20.32 -1.05
C LYS A 360 13.85 19.99 -2.48
N SER A 361 13.34 18.79 -2.64
CA SER A 361 12.89 18.24 -3.91
C SER A 361 11.51 17.59 -3.75
N VAL A 362 10.56 17.97 -4.60
CA VAL A 362 9.21 17.41 -4.66
C VAL A 362 9.22 16.12 -5.46
N ALA A 363 8.51 15.13 -4.98
CA ALA A 363 8.21 13.92 -5.74
C ALA A 363 6.78 13.45 -5.51
N PHE A 364 6.24 12.73 -6.48
CA PHE A 364 5.02 11.95 -6.35
C PHE A 364 3.78 12.75 -5.90
N PRO A 365 3.39 13.84 -6.58
CA PRO A 365 2.20 14.61 -6.22
C PRO A 365 0.93 13.76 -6.42
N ARG A 366 -0.06 13.93 -5.51
CA ARG A 366 -1.37 13.27 -5.56
C ARG A 366 -2.46 14.22 -5.11
N VAL A 367 -3.36 14.58 -6.02
CA VAL A 367 -4.52 15.42 -5.70
C VAL A 367 -5.60 14.58 -5.04
N SER A 368 -6.23 15.09 -3.97
CA SER A 368 -7.39 14.46 -3.37
C SER A 368 -8.56 14.42 -4.37
N PRO A 369 -9.38 13.36 -4.42
CA PRO A 369 -10.52 13.27 -5.34
C PRO A 369 -11.51 14.42 -5.26
N ASP A 370 -11.62 15.11 -4.11
CA ASP A 370 -12.45 16.31 -3.93
C ASP A 370 -11.76 17.62 -4.40
N GLY A 371 -10.51 17.55 -4.84
CA GLY A 371 -9.74 18.68 -5.36
C GLY A 371 -9.27 19.70 -4.33
N ARG A 372 -9.41 19.44 -3.02
CA ARG A 372 -9.05 20.42 -1.98
C ARG A 372 -7.58 20.38 -1.58
N PHE A 373 -6.96 19.22 -1.63
CA PHE A 373 -5.59 19.02 -1.17
C PHE A 373 -4.75 18.31 -2.24
N LEU A 374 -3.47 18.64 -2.28
CA LEU A 374 -2.46 17.90 -3.01
C LEU A 374 -1.40 17.47 -2.00
N ILE A 375 -1.22 16.14 -1.84
CA ILE A 375 -0.12 15.59 -1.04
C ILE A 375 1.05 15.26 -1.96
N PHE A 376 2.27 15.54 -1.50
CA PHE A 376 3.50 15.22 -2.19
C PHE A 376 4.58 14.83 -1.18
N THR A 377 5.62 14.16 -1.66
CA THR A 377 6.80 13.84 -0.86
C THR A 377 7.85 14.92 -1.04
N LEU A 378 8.47 15.38 0.07
CA LEU A 378 9.68 16.20 0.06
C LEU A 378 10.89 15.36 0.51
N ALA A 379 11.96 15.41 -0.26
CA ALA A 379 13.27 14.86 0.07
C ALA A 379 14.35 15.95 -0.12
N ASP A 380 15.61 15.67 0.17
CA ASP A 380 16.69 16.66 -0.01
C ASP A 380 16.99 16.89 -1.49
N TYR A 381 16.90 15.85 -2.32
CA TYR A 381 17.16 15.92 -3.75
C TYR A 381 16.51 14.77 -4.51
N GLY A 382 16.52 14.83 -5.83
CA GLY A 382 16.06 13.77 -6.72
C GLY A 382 14.56 13.56 -6.73
N CYS A 383 14.12 12.47 -7.34
CA CYS A 383 12.70 12.14 -7.48
C CYS A 383 12.33 10.71 -7.05
N PHE A 384 13.27 9.95 -6.46
CA PHE A 384 13.02 8.56 -6.05
C PHE A 384 13.00 8.41 -4.52
N PRO A 385 11.93 8.88 -3.86
CA PRO A 385 11.91 9.19 -2.43
C PRO A 385 12.06 7.98 -1.51
N ILE A 386 11.70 6.77 -1.93
CA ILE A 386 11.62 5.57 -1.06
C ILE A 386 12.97 5.20 -0.40
N TRP A 387 14.09 5.70 -0.93
CA TRP A 387 15.42 5.48 -0.38
C TRP A 387 16.03 6.71 0.29
N HIS A 388 15.25 7.80 0.40
CA HIS A 388 15.62 8.99 1.17
C HIS A 388 15.04 8.86 2.57
N LYS A 389 15.90 8.71 3.59
CA LYS A 389 15.47 8.56 4.98
C LYS A 389 14.62 9.75 5.43
N GLU A 390 14.97 10.93 4.98
CA GLU A 390 14.36 12.22 5.30
C GLU A 390 13.12 12.55 4.47
N ALA A 391 12.67 11.60 3.65
CA ALA A 391 11.50 11.84 2.80
C ALA A 391 10.20 11.81 3.61
N ASP A 392 9.50 12.93 3.61
CA ASP A 392 8.28 13.21 4.36
C ASP A 392 7.11 13.58 3.44
N LEU A 393 5.90 13.31 3.90
CA LEU A 393 4.66 13.72 3.24
C LEU A 393 4.23 15.12 3.69
N TYR A 394 3.93 15.96 2.70
CA TYR A 394 3.45 17.32 2.88
C TYR A 394 2.11 17.50 2.18
N SER A 395 1.23 18.29 2.76
CA SER A 395 -0.07 18.67 2.18
C SER A 395 -0.03 20.13 1.72
N LEU A 396 -0.44 20.36 0.49
CA LEU A 396 -0.75 21.66 -0.09
C LEU A 396 -2.27 21.82 -0.14
N ASN A 397 -2.80 22.82 0.53
CA ASN A 397 -4.18 23.22 0.38
C ASN A 397 -4.34 24.00 -0.93
N LEU A 398 -5.10 23.47 -1.89
CA LEU A 398 -5.25 24.05 -3.22
C LEU A 398 -6.09 25.33 -3.26
N THR A 399 -6.81 25.65 -2.17
CA THR A 399 -7.62 26.87 -2.07
C THR A 399 -6.80 28.09 -1.62
N ASN A 400 -5.93 27.88 -0.61
CA ASN A 400 -5.16 28.97 0.02
C ASN A 400 -3.64 28.84 -0.16
N THR A 401 -3.18 27.87 -0.89
CA THR A 401 -1.76 27.57 -1.22
C THR A 401 -0.87 27.30 -0.01
N LYS A 402 -1.45 27.05 1.18
CA LYS A 402 -0.69 26.71 2.40
C LYS A 402 -0.10 25.31 2.28
N VAL A 403 1.20 25.20 2.51
CA VAL A 403 1.91 23.91 2.62
C VAL A 403 2.17 23.60 4.09
N SER A 404 1.94 22.36 4.49
CA SER A 404 2.16 21.88 5.85
C SER A 404 2.73 20.46 5.84
N ARG A 405 3.70 20.16 6.71
CA ARG A 405 4.16 18.79 6.97
C ARG A 405 3.03 18.02 7.67
N LEU A 406 2.77 16.80 7.26
CA LEU A 406 1.75 15.97 7.91
C LEU A 406 2.30 15.33 9.19
N ASP A 407 1.45 15.23 10.22
CA ASP A 407 1.82 14.63 11.53
C ASP A 407 1.96 13.10 11.46
N LEU A 408 1.51 12.48 10.36
CA LEU A 408 1.67 11.04 10.11
C LEU A 408 3.12 10.61 9.85
N ASN A 409 4.03 11.53 9.56
CA ASN A 409 5.42 11.24 9.23
C ASN A 409 6.20 10.66 10.41
N SER A 410 7.27 9.93 10.10
CA SER A 410 8.19 9.29 11.05
C SER A 410 9.62 9.79 10.90
N ASP A 411 10.57 9.21 11.64
CA ASP A 411 12.02 9.46 11.49
C ASP A 411 12.65 8.75 10.28
N TYR A 412 11.84 8.01 9.52
CA TYR A 412 12.24 7.28 8.33
C TYR A 412 11.36 7.68 7.14
N CYS A 413 11.74 7.21 5.96
CA CYS A 413 11.01 7.49 4.72
C CYS A 413 9.52 7.17 4.80
N ASP A 414 8.71 8.18 4.54
CA ASP A 414 7.26 8.09 4.32
C ASP A 414 6.95 8.64 2.91
N SER A 415 6.46 7.77 2.00
CA SER A 415 6.32 8.12 0.59
C SER A 415 5.32 7.22 -0.13
N TYR A 416 5.20 7.35 -1.46
CA TYR A 416 4.33 6.55 -2.32
C TYR A 416 2.90 6.43 -1.78
N HIS A 417 2.31 7.58 -1.52
CA HIS A 417 0.97 7.70 -0.99
C HIS A 417 -0.11 7.66 -2.08
N SER A 418 -1.32 7.27 -1.70
CA SER A 418 -2.51 7.42 -2.51
C SER A 418 -3.76 7.69 -1.67
N TRP A 419 -4.74 8.36 -2.28
CA TRP A 419 -6.01 8.70 -1.67
C TRP A 419 -7.06 7.60 -1.87
N SER A 420 -7.95 7.44 -0.88
CA SER A 420 -9.23 6.75 -1.09
C SER A 420 -10.16 7.61 -1.96
N SER A 421 -11.13 6.96 -2.60
CA SER A 421 -12.08 7.60 -3.52
C SER A 421 -12.91 8.72 -2.86
N ASN A 422 -13.07 8.70 -1.54
CA ASN A 422 -13.82 9.69 -0.77
C ASN A 422 -12.95 10.79 -0.15
N SER A 423 -11.66 10.87 -0.47
CA SER A 423 -10.72 11.90 0.04
C SER A 423 -10.49 11.89 1.56
N LYS A 424 -10.87 10.81 2.26
CA LYS A 424 -10.78 10.72 3.72
C LYS A 424 -9.66 9.83 4.23
N TRP A 425 -9.17 8.93 3.39
CA TRP A 425 -8.11 7.99 3.78
C TRP A 425 -6.90 8.14 2.89
N LEU A 426 -5.75 8.15 3.52
CA LEU A 426 -4.45 8.10 2.86
C LEU A 426 -3.78 6.78 3.20
N ILE A 427 -3.24 6.09 2.20
CA ILE A 427 -2.32 4.98 2.39
C ILE A 427 -0.96 5.37 1.85
N PHE A 428 0.10 4.95 2.51
CA PHE A 428 1.47 5.25 2.10
C PHE A 428 2.45 4.15 2.51
N SER A 429 3.59 4.13 1.85
CA SER A 429 4.72 3.25 2.17
C SER A 429 5.62 3.90 3.19
N SER A 430 5.80 3.27 4.35
CA SER A 430 6.65 3.75 5.44
C SER A 430 7.74 2.75 5.78
N LYS A 431 8.94 3.23 6.04
CA LYS A 431 10.07 2.41 6.53
C LYS A 431 10.30 2.54 8.04
N ARG A 432 9.34 3.07 8.80
CA ARG A 432 9.46 3.38 10.23
C ARG A 432 9.82 2.22 11.14
N ASP A 433 9.55 0.97 10.71
CA ASP A 433 9.75 -0.21 11.55
C ASP A 433 11.22 -0.66 11.61
N ASP A 434 11.93 -0.63 10.47
CA ASP A 434 13.30 -1.17 10.36
C ASP A 434 14.25 -0.33 9.47
N GLY A 435 13.76 0.76 8.88
CA GLY A 435 14.53 1.61 7.95
C GLY A 435 14.79 0.97 6.57
N LEU A 436 14.44 -0.29 6.36
CA LEU A 436 14.74 -1.06 5.16
C LEU A 436 13.50 -1.46 4.37
N THR A 437 12.57 -2.17 5.03
CA THR A 437 11.36 -2.68 4.40
C THR A 437 10.21 -1.68 4.51
N ALA A 438 9.61 -1.33 3.37
CA ALA A 438 8.46 -0.44 3.34
C ALA A 438 7.18 -1.21 3.70
N ARG A 439 6.43 -0.70 4.69
CA ARG A 439 5.15 -1.21 5.16
C ARG A 439 4.00 -0.28 4.78
N PRO A 440 2.79 -0.79 4.53
CA PRO A 440 1.63 0.05 4.23
C PRO A 440 1.01 0.58 5.53
N TYR A 441 0.99 1.90 5.66
CA TYR A 441 0.36 2.63 6.75
C TYR A 441 -0.84 3.41 6.26
N ILE A 442 -1.89 3.48 7.06
CA ILE A 442 -3.15 4.14 6.76
C ILE A 442 -3.37 5.26 7.76
N SER A 443 -3.81 6.43 7.29
CA SER A 443 -4.20 7.57 8.11
C SER A 443 -5.51 8.18 7.63
N TYR A 444 -6.31 8.68 8.55
CA TYR A 444 -7.49 9.49 8.26
C TYR A 444 -7.07 10.94 8.04
N ILE A 445 -7.63 11.58 7.02
CA ILE A 445 -7.43 13.01 6.74
C ILE A 445 -8.76 13.73 6.98
N ASP A 446 -8.72 14.71 7.87
CA ASP A 446 -9.90 15.49 8.23
C ASP A 446 -10.25 16.56 7.20
N GLU A 447 -11.26 17.39 7.51
CA GLU A 447 -11.73 18.46 6.63
C GLU A 447 -10.73 19.61 6.46
N ASN A 448 -9.78 19.74 7.38
CA ASN A 448 -8.74 20.75 7.36
C ASN A 448 -7.45 20.26 6.67
N GLY A 449 -7.41 18.98 6.25
CA GLY A 449 -6.22 18.35 5.68
C GLY A 449 -5.24 17.86 6.73
N THR A 450 -5.66 17.75 8.01
CA THR A 450 -4.85 17.24 9.11
C THR A 450 -4.91 15.71 9.14
N SER A 451 -3.76 15.07 9.33
CA SER A 451 -3.67 13.62 9.43
C SER A 451 -3.86 13.11 10.86
N SER A 452 -4.57 12.00 11.02
CA SER A 452 -4.58 11.25 12.27
C SER A 452 -3.31 10.43 12.44
N LYS A 453 -3.03 9.93 13.67
CA LYS A 453 -1.98 8.94 13.92
C LYS A 453 -2.14 7.78 12.94
N PRO A 454 -1.12 7.45 12.16
CA PRO A 454 -1.20 6.36 11.19
C PRO A 454 -1.13 4.99 11.87
N PHE A 455 -1.73 3.99 11.25
CA PHE A 455 -1.65 2.61 11.68
C PHE A 455 -1.25 1.68 10.53
N ILE A 456 -0.49 0.66 10.87
CA ILE A 456 -0.07 -0.35 9.89
C ILE A 456 -1.26 -1.18 9.42
N LEU A 457 -1.29 -1.58 8.16
CA LEU A 457 -2.33 -2.45 7.58
C LEU A 457 -2.52 -3.72 8.42
N PRO A 458 -3.72 -3.95 9.00
CA PRO A 458 -3.96 -5.07 9.90
C PRO A 458 -3.75 -6.43 9.22
N GLN A 459 -3.21 -7.40 9.93
CA GLN A 459 -2.95 -8.76 9.45
C GLN A 459 -3.70 -9.82 10.28
N SER A 460 -3.95 -10.98 9.66
CA SER A 460 -4.57 -12.12 10.33
C SER A 460 -3.72 -12.63 11.50
N ASP A 461 -2.39 -12.71 11.29
CA ASP A 461 -1.42 -12.93 12.36
C ASP A 461 -0.75 -11.59 12.72
N PRO A 462 -0.83 -11.13 13.97
CA PRO A 462 -0.20 -9.88 14.39
C PRO A 462 1.33 -9.89 14.26
N GLU A 463 1.98 -11.07 14.17
CA GLU A 463 3.42 -11.19 13.95
C GLU A 463 3.82 -11.24 12.47
N PHE A 464 2.87 -11.13 11.55
CA PHE A 464 3.12 -11.26 10.12
C PHE A 464 4.33 -10.44 9.63
N TYR A 465 4.42 -9.18 10.03
CA TYR A 465 5.48 -8.29 9.55
C TYR A 465 6.88 -8.62 10.08
N LYS A 466 7.00 -9.36 11.19
CA LYS A 466 8.31 -9.77 11.74
C LYS A 466 9.08 -10.71 10.83
N GLY A 467 8.38 -11.58 10.09
CA GLY A 467 8.97 -12.52 9.14
C GLY A 467 8.81 -12.15 7.68
N PHE A 468 8.15 -11.03 7.37
CA PHE A 468 7.84 -10.64 6.01
C PHE A 468 8.90 -9.71 5.43
N LEU A 469 9.73 -10.23 4.53
CA LEU A 469 10.92 -9.53 4.01
C LEU A 469 10.66 -8.63 2.80
N LYS A 470 9.48 -8.71 2.17
CA LYS A 470 9.15 -7.89 0.99
C LYS A 470 8.59 -6.53 1.40
N SER A 471 8.90 -5.51 0.62
CA SER A 471 8.35 -4.17 0.72
C SER A 471 7.04 -4.05 -0.05
N TYR A 472 6.09 -3.29 0.50
CA TYR A 472 4.92 -2.79 -0.20
C TYR A 472 5.28 -1.52 -0.95
N ASN A 473 5.01 -1.48 -2.24
CA ASN A 473 5.39 -0.36 -3.08
C ASN A 473 4.20 0.14 -3.88
N ILE A 474 4.03 1.45 -3.89
CA ILE A 474 2.92 2.15 -4.56
C ILE A 474 1.57 1.51 -4.19
N PRO A 475 1.17 1.54 -2.90
CA PRO A 475 -0.16 1.08 -2.53
C PRO A 475 -1.22 2.02 -3.11
N GLU A 476 -2.26 1.46 -3.73
CA GLU A 476 -3.33 2.22 -4.39
C GLU A 476 -4.70 1.61 -4.04
N PHE A 477 -5.62 2.46 -3.57
CA PHE A 477 -6.97 2.02 -3.26
C PHE A 477 -7.80 1.77 -4.52
N SER A 478 -8.78 0.87 -4.40
CA SER A 478 -9.77 0.61 -5.45
C SER A 478 -11.13 0.26 -4.86
N THR A 479 -12.18 0.77 -5.47
CA THR A 479 -13.57 0.50 -5.07
C THR A 479 -14.04 -0.88 -5.49
N VAL A 480 -13.38 -1.52 -6.46
CA VAL A 480 -13.77 -2.82 -7.01
C VAL A 480 -12.56 -3.73 -7.27
N LYS A 481 -12.82 -5.04 -7.31
CA LYS A 481 -11.84 -6.07 -7.68
C LYS A 481 -11.76 -6.20 -9.19
N ILE A 482 -10.55 -6.13 -9.76
CA ILE A 482 -10.31 -6.43 -11.18
C ILE A 482 -10.67 -7.89 -11.44
N LYS A 483 -11.48 -8.12 -12.46
CA LYS A 483 -11.89 -9.44 -12.92
C LYS A 483 -10.98 -9.88 -14.07
N MET A 484 -9.79 -10.35 -13.77
CA MET A 484 -8.85 -10.88 -14.76
C MET A 484 -8.15 -12.11 -14.20
N THR A 485 -7.98 -13.10 -15.04
CA THR A 485 -7.28 -14.33 -14.67
C THR A 485 -5.81 -14.28 -15.07
N PRO A 486 -4.91 -14.96 -14.36
CA PRO A 486 -3.51 -15.10 -14.77
C PRO A 486 -3.35 -15.69 -16.17
N GLY A 487 -4.29 -16.53 -16.62
CA GLY A 487 -4.29 -17.11 -17.97
C GLY A 487 -4.53 -16.07 -19.07
N GLU A 488 -5.47 -15.14 -18.85
CA GLU A 488 -5.73 -14.02 -19.78
C GLU A 488 -4.51 -13.09 -19.86
N ILE A 489 -3.88 -12.78 -18.73
CA ILE A 489 -2.65 -11.98 -18.71
C ILE A 489 -1.54 -12.67 -19.50
N ARG A 490 -1.32 -13.99 -19.28
CA ARG A 490 -0.30 -14.76 -19.99
C ARG A 490 -0.55 -14.78 -21.50
N LYS A 491 -1.80 -14.99 -21.92
CA LYS A 491 -2.19 -14.97 -23.34
C LYS A 491 -1.91 -13.61 -23.95
N LEU A 492 -2.29 -12.53 -23.30
CA LEU A 492 -2.02 -11.16 -23.76
C LEU A 492 -0.52 -10.84 -23.77
N ALA A 493 0.23 -11.30 -22.76
CA ALA A 493 1.66 -11.06 -22.68
C ALA A 493 2.42 -11.66 -23.88
N LYS A 494 1.99 -12.83 -24.38
CA LYS A 494 2.56 -13.50 -25.57
C LYS A 494 2.07 -12.93 -26.91
N SER A 495 1.06 -12.04 -26.89
CA SER A 495 0.61 -11.39 -28.13
C SER A 495 1.56 -10.29 -28.56
N THR A 496 1.52 -9.96 -29.85
CA THR A 496 2.24 -8.81 -30.41
C THR A 496 1.68 -7.52 -29.85
N ALA A 497 2.53 -6.63 -29.36
CA ALA A 497 2.12 -5.31 -28.92
C ALA A 497 1.71 -4.44 -30.11
N THR A 498 0.64 -3.67 -29.96
CA THR A 498 0.27 -2.63 -30.92
C THR A 498 1.16 -1.40 -30.69
N ASN A 499 1.79 -0.88 -31.73
CA ASN A 499 2.60 0.32 -31.62
C ASN A 499 1.73 1.57 -31.51
N ALA A 500 2.06 2.45 -30.59
CA ALA A 500 1.47 3.77 -30.53
C ALA A 500 1.97 4.64 -31.70
N LYS A 501 1.10 5.51 -32.19
CA LYS A 501 1.41 6.46 -33.26
C LYS A 501 1.92 7.77 -32.64
N TRP A 502 3.14 8.17 -32.95
CA TRP A 502 3.67 9.46 -32.53
C TRP A 502 3.02 10.60 -33.31
N ILE A 503 2.58 11.62 -32.57
CA ILE A 503 2.03 12.85 -33.14
C ILE A 503 2.95 14.01 -32.74
N LYS A 504 3.28 14.85 -33.70
CA LYS A 504 3.94 16.14 -33.45
C LYS A 504 2.90 17.17 -33.11
N ASN A 505 3.16 17.96 -32.04
CA ASN A 505 2.35 19.14 -31.69
C ASN A 505 2.53 20.25 -32.73
#